data_21e972eb70a265d6cfde2e41a0483f1b
#
_entry.id   21e972eb70a265d6cfde2e41a0483f1b
#
_cell.length_a   1.000
_cell.length_b   1.000
_cell.length_c   1.000
_cell.angle_alpha   90.00
_cell.angle_beta   90.00
_cell.angle_gamma   90.00
#
_symmetry.space_group_name_H-M   'P 1'
#
loop_
_entity.id
_entity.type
_entity.pdbx_description
1 polymer ?
#
loop_
_entity_poly.entity_id
_entity_poly.type
_entity_poly.pdbx_seq_one_letter_code
_entity_poly.pdbx_strand_id
1 'polypeptide(L)'
;MLYKLLEDSKSKENLEKPTHFAVIFDSARKNFRNEIYKDYKANRSDAPDDLIPQFDFIRKSVQAFNLPSVELINYEADDLIATYVEQILKKGAKVTIVSSDKDLMQLFKKNVRIFDPMKNKFISDEDVKNKFGVDASKVIDVQSLAGDSSDNVPGVPGIGVKTAAELINTYGSLEKLLDSAGEIKQNKRRETLIDNKDKAIISKKLVTLKNDAPVNRELDEFKLKEIDKDKLYKFLREMEFNRLLSSAISAYGEPNLDSIKSDPKPKGDQKPISKKDYHLITDPNEIDKWIEEAEEMGEVAIDTETSSLDPHQADLIGVSLS
;
A
#
# COMPACT_ATOMS: atom_id res chain seq x y z
N MET A 1 1.42 -8.70 4.44
CA MET A 1 1.58 -8.66 2.96
C MET A 1 2.92 -9.25 2.52
N LEU A 2 4.10 -8.75 2.97
CA LEU A 2 5.43 -9.24 2.56
C LEU A 2 5.58 -10.76 2.74
N TYR A 3 5.26 -11.30 3.93
CA TYR A 3 5.30 -12.74 4.19
C TYR A 3 4.50 -13.53 3.15
N LYS A 4 3.25 -13.11 2.89
CA LYS A 4 2.39 -13.78 1.90
C LYS A 4 2.97 -13.71 0.49
N LEU A 5 3.50 -12.58 0.06
CA LEU A 5 4.12 -12.44 -1.26
C LEU A 5 5.34 -13.36 -1.42
N LEU A 6 6.18 -13.44 -0.38
CA LEU A 6 7.35 -14.32 -0.40
C LEU A 6 6.95 -15.79 -0.46
N GLU A 7 5.96 -16.21 0.32
CA GLU A 7 5.47 -17.60 0.30
C GLU A 7 4.73 -17.93 -1.00
N ASP A 8 3.84 -17.05 -1.46
CA ASP A 8 3.13 -17.22 -2.74
C ASP A 8 4.12 -17.32 -3.92
N SER A 9 5.24 -16.58 -3.87
CA SER A 9 6.28 -16.64 -4.91
C SER A 9 7.06 -17.98 -4.93
N LYS A 10 7.03 -18.73 -3.83
CA LYS A 10 7.66 -20.07 -3.74
C LYS A 10 6.72 -21.19 -4.18
N SER A 11 5.41 -21.03 -3.95
CA SER A 11 4.43 -22.12 -4.01
C SER A 11 3.46 -22.06 -5.18
N LYS A 12 3.27 -20.89 -5.82
CA LYS A 12 2.29 -20.75 -6.91
C LYS A 12 2.94 -20.90 -8.28
N GLU A 13 2.46 -21.87 -9.07
CA GLU A 13 2.89 -22.13 -10.46
C GLU A 13 2.75 -20.88 -11.38
N ASN A 14 1.84 -19.96 -11.06
CA ASN A 14 1.58 -18.77 -11.87
C ASN A 14 2.52 -17.58 -11.55
N LEU A 15 3.30 -17.65 -10.49
CA LEU A 15 4.31 -16.66 -10.15
C LEU A 15 5.68 -17.23 -10.47
N GLU A 16 6.34 -16.71 -11.53
CA GLU A 16 7.74 -17.03 -11.77
C GLU A 16 8.53 -16.68 -10.49
N LYS A 17 9.34 -17.63 -10.01
CA LYS A 17 10.14 -17.44 -8.80
C LYS A 17 11.07 -16.23 -8.98
N PRO A 18 10.93 -15.16 -8.19
CA PRO A 18 11.76 -13.98 -8.37
C PRO A 18 13.20 -14.26 -7.94
N THR A 19 14.13 -13.77 -8.72
CA THR A 19 15.57 -13.79 -8.38
C THR A 19 15.98 -12.53 -7.61
N HIS A 20 15.25 -11.46 -7.80
CA HIS A 20 15.47 -10.15 -7.20
C HIS A 20 14.17 -9.62 -6.59
N PHE A 21 14.29 -8.85 -5.53
CA PHE A 21 13.16 -8.22 -4.86
C PHE A 21 13.59 -6.87 -4.29
N ALA A 22 12.76 -5.86 -4.41
CA ALA A 22 12.97 -4.58 -3.75
C ALA A 22 11.65 -4.02 -3.25
N VAL A 23 11.69 -3.33 -2.11
CA VAL A 23 10.57 -2.56 -1.58
C VAL A 23 10.88 -1.09 -1.80
N ILE A 24 10.02 -0.39 -2.52
CA ILE A 24 10.22 1.01 -2.86
C ILE A 24 9.31 1.86 -1.97
N PHE A 25 9.87 2.91 -1.37
CA PHE A 25 9.17 3.83 -0.48
C PHE A 25 9.20 5.25 -1.01
N ASP A 26 8.16 6.02 -0.69
CA ASP A 26 8.22 7.46 -0.75
C ASP A 26 9.12 7.99 0.38
N SER A 27 10.04 8.91 0.06
CA SER A 27 10.93 9.50 1.03
C SER A 27 10.31 10.70 1.76
N ALA A 28 9.45 11.45 1.08
CA ALA A 28 8.83 12.66 1.58
C ALA A 28 7.55 13.00 0.81
N ARG A 29 6.73 13.87 1.41
CA ARG A 29 5.48 14.35 0.79
C ARG A 29 5.73 15.28 -0.41
N LYS A 30 6.80 16.10 -0.35
CA LYS A 30 7.17 17.04 -1.40
C LYS A 30 8.21 16.43 -2.33
N ASN A 31 8.05 16.68 -3.63
CA ASN A 31 8.94 16.20 -4.67
C ASN A 31 9.04 17.23 -5.81
N PHE A 32 9.77 16.93 -6.87
CA PHE A 32 9.97 17.84 -8.01
C PHE A 32 8.68 18.28 -8.70
N ARG A 33 7.57 17.54 -8.58
CA ARG A 33 6.28 17.93 -9.15
C ARG A 33 5.71 19.18 -8.49
N ASN A 34 6.04 19.42 -7.20
CA ASN A 34 5.65 20.67 -6.53
C ASN A 34 6.37 21.90 -7.06
N GLU A 35 7.54 21.74 -7.73
CA GLU A 35 8.22 22.82 -8.44
C GLU A 35 7.49 23.14 -9.76
N ILE A 36 6.91 22.12 -10.42
CA ILE A 36 6.14 22.28 -11.66
C ILE A 36 4.74 22.87 -11.34
N TYR A 37 4.12 22.37 -10.28
CA TYR A 37 2.77 22.78 -9.87
C TYR A 37 2.65 22.77 -8.34
N LYS A 38 2.57 23.95 -7.75
CA LYS A 38 2.62 24.13 -6.29
C LYS A 38 1.50 23.39 -5.54
N ASP A 39 0.34 23.25 -6.18
CA ASP A 39 -0.83 22.61 -5.59
C ASP A 39 -0.87 21.09 -5.79
N TYR A 40 0.19 20.49 -6.37
CA TYR A 40 0.27 19.04 -6.51
C TYR A 40 0.17 18.35 -5.15
N LYS A 41 -0.79 17.44 -5.00
CA LYS A 41 -1.14 16.73 -3.75
C LYS A 41 -1.47 17.63 -2.55
N ALA A 42 -1.80 18.93 -2.78
CA ALA A 42 -2.12 19.87 -1.69
C ALA A 42 -3.43 19.53 -0.96
N ASN A 43 -4.33 18.80 -1.61
CA ASN A 43 -5.60 18.34 -1.05
C ASN A 43 -5.48 17.10 -0.15
N ARG A 44 -4.31 16.48 -0.05
CA ARG A 44 -4.09 15.33 0.83
C ARG A 44 -3.94 15.81 2.28
N SER A 45 -4.70 15.22 3.20
CA SER A 45 -4.53 15.42 4.64
C SER A 45 -3.18 14.89 5.13
N ASP A 46 -2.74 15.35 6.29
CA ASP A 46 -1.60 14.76 6.97
C ASP A 46 -1.94 13.34 7.46
N ALA A 47 -0.92 12.53 7.65
CA ALA A 47 -1.12 11.21 8.22
C ALA A 47 -1.65 11.33 9.66
N PRO A 48 -2.61 10.50 10.08
CA PRO A 48 -3.05 10.43 11.46
C PRO A 48 -1.88 10.22 12.42
N ASP A 49 -1.95 10.81 13.61
CA ASP A 49 -0.86 10.79 14.59
C ASP A 49 -0.44 9.37 15.01
N ASP A 50 -1.39 8.44 15.06
CA ASP A 50 -1.15 7.03 15.38
C ASP A 50 -0.51 6.25 14.22
N LEU A 51 -0.59 6.75 12.99
CA LEU A 51 0.06 6.16 11.82
C LEU A 51 1.53 6.59 11.67
N ILE A 52 1.88 7.80 12.11
CA ILE A 52 3.24 8.35 11.94
C ILE A 52 4.32 7.42 12.51
N PRO A 53 4.23 6.91 13.76
CA PRO A 53 5.23 6.00 14.30
C PRO A 53 5.29 4.66 13.58
N GLN A 54 4.25 4.25 12.87
CA GLN A 54 4.20 2.99 12.15
C GLN A 54 5.08 3.00 10.88
N PHE A 55 5.40 4.16 10.31
CA PHE A 55 6.29 4.23 9.15
C PHE A 55 7.68 3.64 9.43
N ASP A 56 8.22 3.86 10.63
CA ASP A 56 9.49 3.26 11.03
C ASP A 56 9.37 1.75 11.21
N PHE A 57 8.27 1.26 11.78
CA PHE A 57 8.03 -0.18 11.92
C PHE A 57 7.85 -0.87 10.56
N ILE A 58 7.22 -0.20 9.59
CA ILE A 58 7.11 -0.71 8.22
C ILE A 58 8.50 -0.89 7.60
N ARG A 59 9.41 0.11 7.73
CA ARG A 59 10.79 0.01 7.25
C ARG A 59 11.57 -1.10 7.98
N LYS A 60 11.44 -1.18 9.30
CA LYS A 60 12.04 -2.25 10.11
C LYS A 60 11.54 -3.64 9.69
N SER A 61 10.26 -3.77 9.32
CA SER A 61 9.72 -5.03 8.83
C SER A 61 10.42 -5.50 7.55
N VAL A 62 10.68 -4.60 6.61
CA VAL A 62 11.40 -4.92 5.36
C VAL A 62 12.82 -5.41 5.66
N GLN A 63 13.51 -4.73 6.60
CA GLN A 63 14.85 -5.13 7.05
C GLN A 63 14.83 -6.49 7.76
N ALA A 64 13.80 -6.76 8.58
CA ALA A 64 13.65 -8.04 9.28
C ALA A 64 13.47 -9.21 8.30
N PHE A 65 12.78 -8.98 7.17
CA PHE A 65 12.68 -9.96 6.08
C PHE A 65 13.94 -10.05 5.21
N ASN A 66 15.02 -9.35 5.56
CA ASN A 66 16.28 -9.29 4.79
C ASN A 66 16.06 -8.82 3.34
N LEU A 67 15.08 -7.94 3.13
CA LEU A 67 14.75 -7.39 1.82
C LEU A 67 15.37 -6.00 1.65
N PRO A 68 15.92 -5.70 0.46
CA PRO A 68 16.40 -4.36 0.15
C PRO A 68 15.23 -3.39 0.00
N SER A 69 15.44 -2.18 0.47
CA SER A 69 14.51 -1.06 0.28
C SER A 69 15.19 0.10 -0.42
N VAL A 70 14.41 0.86 -1.17
CA VAL A 70 14.87 2.06 -1.88
C VAL A 70 13.91 3.21 -1.60
N GLU A 71 14.47 4.36 -1.32
CA GLU A 71 13.78 5.65 -1.28
C GLU A 71 14.76 6.72 -1.78
N LEU A 72 14.25 7.77 -2.38
CA LEU A 72 15.09 8.86 -2.89
C LEU A 72 14.38 10.19 -2.68
N ILE A 73 15.08 11.12 -2.05
CA ILE A 73 14.58 12.49 -1.82
C ILE A 73 14.23 13.13 -3.18
N ASN A 74 13.13 13.86 -3.22
CA ASN A 74 12.61 14.57 -4.38
C ASN A 74 11.95 13.70 -5.46
N TYR A 75 11.87 12.38 -5.28
CA TYR A 75 11.19 11.44 -6.18
C TYR A 75 10.16 10.62 -5.42
N GLU A 76 9.07 10.28 -6.11
CA GLU A 76 8.07 9.36 -5.59
C GLU A 76 8.49 7.90 -5.83
N ALA A 77 7.93 7.00 -5.04
CA ALA A 77 8.15 5.57 -5.21
C ALA A 77 7.88 5.11 -6.65
N ASP A 78 6.85 5.64 -7.27
CA ASP A 78 6.45 5.32 -8.64
C ASP A 78 7.51 5.71 -9.69
N ASP A 79 8.22 6.83 -9.47
CA ASP A 79 9.34 7.25 -10.33
C ASP A 79 10.52 6.28 -10.22
N LEU A 80 10.80 5.82 -8.99
CA LEU A 80 11.86 4.84 -8.76
C LEU A 80 11.49 3.49 -9.39
N ILE A 81 10.24 3.06 -9.25
CA ILE A 81 9.72 1.85 -9.91
C ILE A 81 9.89 1.98 -11.42
N ALA A 82 9.46 3.09 -12.02
CA ALA A 82 9.59 3.33 -13.46
C ALA A 82 11.06 3.30 -13.91
N THR A 83 11.95 3.90 -13.13
CA THR A 83 13.40 3.91 -13.41
C THR A 83 13.99 2.50 -13.38
N TYR A 84 13.69 1.71 -12.35
CA TYR A 84 14.18 0.33 -12.27
C TYR A 84 13.56 -0.57 -13.33
N VAL A 85 12.28 -0.38 -13.67
CA VAL A 85 11.65 -1.09 -14.79
C VAL A 85 12.43 -0.87 -16.08
N GLU A 86 12.79 0.36 -16.41
CA GLU A 86 13.58 0.66 -17.62
C GLU A 86 14.98 0.02 -17.57
N GLN A 87 15.65 0.07 -16.44
CA GLN A 87 16.97 -0.55 -16.27
C GLN A 87 16.91 -2.08 -16.42
N ILE A 88 15.90 -2.72 -15.84
CA ILE A 88 15.71 -4.18 -15.89
C ILE A 88 15.38 -4.63 -17.31
N LEU A 89 14.51 -3.90 -18.00
CA LEU A 89 14.13 -4.21 -19.38
C LEU A 89 15.32 -4.07 -20.35
N LYS A 90 16.20 -3.09 -20.14
CA LYS A 90 17.46 -2.95 -20.92
C LYS A 90 18.39 -4.17 -20.75
N LYS A 91 18.31 -4.86 -19.60
CA LYS A 91 19.04 -6.12 -19.37
C LYS A 91 18.29 -7.36 -19.90
N GLY A 92 17.14 -7.20 -20.55
CA GLY A 92 16.33 -8.29 -21.12
C GLY A 92 15.56 -9.10 -20.09
N ALA A 93 15.48 -8.65 -18.84
CA ALA A 93 14.77 -9.36 -17.77
C ALA A 93 13.28 -8.97 -17.70
N LYS A 94 12.51 -9.72 -16.89
CA LYS A 94 11.09 -9.48 -16.64
C LYS A 94 10.90 -8.80 -15.31
N VAL A 95 9.84 -7.99 -15.20
CA VAL A 95 9.47 -7.27 -13.96
C VAL A 95 8.05 -7.62 -13.56
N THR A 96 7.83 -7.86 -12.29
CA THR A 96 6.50 -7.88 -11.68
C THR A 96 6.42 -6.72 -10.68
N ILE A 97 5.59 -5.74 -10.97
CA ILE A 97 5.25 -4.64 -10.06
C ILE A 97 4.11 -5.12 -9.18
N VAL A 98 4.24 -4.98 -7.87
CA VAL A 98 3.19 -5.32 -6.90
C VAL A 98 2.61 -4.03 -6.34
N SER A 99 1.48 -3.61 -6.88
CA SER A 99 0.79 -2.39 -6.47
C SER A 99 -0.67 -2.41 -6.93
N SER A 100 -1.54 -1.74 -6.18
CA SER A 100 -2.92 -1.44 -6.59
C SER A 100 -3.06 -0.04 -7.22
N ASP A 101 -1.96 0.69 -7.37
CA ASP A 101 -1.97 2.03 -7.93
C ASP A 101 -2.20 1.99 -9.45
N LYS A 102 -3.21 2.75 -9.89
CA LYS A 102 -3.60 2.86 -11.30
C LYS A 102 -2.54 3.56 -12.15
N ASP A 103 -1.74 4.43 -11.54
CA ASP A 103 -0.77 5.26 -12.27
C ASP A 103 0.39 4.42 -12.81
N LEU A 104 0.70 3.32 -12.13
CA LEU A 104 1.68 2.33 -12.59
C LEU A 104 1.21 1.55 -13.84
N MET A 105 -0.09 1.62 -14.21
CA MET A 105 -0.59 1.01 -15.45
C MET A 105 0.05 1.60 -16.71
N GLN A 106 0.61 2.82 -16.65
CA GLN A 106 1.40 3.39 -17.75
C GLN A 106 2.69 2.61 -18.06
N LEU A 107 3.17 1.79 -17.09
CA LEU A 107 4.35 0.94 -17.25
C LEU A 107 4.02 -0.44 -17.82
N PHE A 108 2.72 -0.76 -17.98
CA PHE A 108 2.29 -2.06 -18.49
C PHE A 108 2.70 -2.24 -19.94
N LYS A 109 3.59 -3.19 -20.18
CA LYS A 109 4.12 -3.52 -21.52
C LYS A 109 4.73 -4.91 -21.53
N LYS A 110 5.22 -5.37 -22.69
CA LYS A 110 5.90 -6.67 -22.80
C LYS A 110 7.02 -6.78 -21.73
N ASN A 111 7.06 -7.90 -21.04
CA ASN A 111 7.97 -8.21 -19.93
C ASN A 111 7.73 -7.41 -18.63
N VAL A 112 6.68 -6.60 -18.53
CA VAL A 112 6.23 -5.96 -17.30
C VAL A 112 4.85 -6.48 -16.94
N ARG A 113 4.72 -7.05 -15.77
CA ARG A 113 3.45 -7.51 -15.20
C ARG A 113 3.14 -6.67 -13.97
N ILE A 114 1.87 -6.40 -13.74
CA ILE A 114 1.40 -5.68 -12.53
C ILE A 114 0.48 -6.64 -11.78
N PHE A 115 0.79 -6.89 -10.52
CA PHE A 115 -0.04 -7.67 -9.61
C PHE A 115 -0.72 -6.75 -8.61
N ASP A 116 -2.05 -6.75 -8.61
CA ASP A 116 -2.86 -6.02 -7.62
C ASP A 116 -3.07 -6.92 -6.39
N PRO A 117 -2.40 -6.63 -5.26
CA PRO A 117 -2.47 -7.47 -4.07
C PRO A 117 -3.82 -7.34 -3.34
N MET A 118 -4.57 -6.26 -3.56
CA MET A 118 -5.89 -6.05 -2.96
C MET A 118 -6.94 -6.92 -3.64
N LYS A 119 -6.85 -7.04 -4.96
CA LYS A 119 -7.73 -7.90 -5.77
C LYS A 119 -7.17 -9.30 -5.98
N ASN A 120 -5.93 -9.55 -5.54
CA ASN A 120 -5.20 -10.80 -5.71
C ASN A 120 -5.18 -11.29 -7.17
N LYS A 121 -4.94 -10.38 -8.12
CA LYS A 121 -4.93 -10.67 -9.56
C LYS A 121 -3.85 -9.89 -10.31
N PHE A 122 -3.44 -10.42 -11.44
CA PHE A 122 -2.64 -9.68 -12.42
C PHE A 122 -3.53 -8.74 -13.23
N ILE A 123 -3.02 -7.54 -13.49
CA ILE A 123 -3.64 -6.57 -14.39
C ILE A 123 -3.44 -7.04 -15.83
N SER A 124 -4.51 -7.03 -16.60
CA SER A 124 -4.53 -7.37 -18.01
C SER A 124 -4.65 -6.11 -18.90
N ASP A 125 -4.43 -6.27 -20.21
CA ASP A 125 -4.74 -5.22 -21.20
C ASP A 125 -6.20 -4.76 -21.11
N GLU A 126 -7.12 -5.69 -20.83
CA GLU A 126 -8.54 -5.39 -20.67
C GLU A 126 -8.80 -4.54 -19.42
N ASP A 127 -8.11 -4.81 -18.32
CA ASP A 127 -8.20 -3.99 -17.09
C ASP A 127 -7.75 -2.54 -17.36
N VAL A 128 -6.67 -2.36 -18.13
CA VAL A 128 -6.20 -1.02 -18.54
C VAL A 128 -7.24 -0.33 -19.43
N LYS A 129 -7.78 -1.03 -20.42
CA LYS A 129 -8.83 -0.51 -21.30
C LYS A 129 -10.10 -0.17 -20.55
N ASN A 130 -10.53 -1.02 -19.63
CA ASN A 130 -11.71 -0.76 -18.80
C ASN A 130 -11.51 0.47 -17.89
N LYS A 131 -10.27 0.69 -17.41
CA LYS A 131 -9.96 1.82 -16.53
C LYS A 131 -9.80 3.13 -17.28
N PHE A 132 -9.07 3.12 -18.41
CA PHE A 132 -8.65 4.33 -19.11
C PHE A 132 -9.25 4.48 -20.53
N GLY A 133 -9.92 3.47 -21.08
CA GLY A 133 -10.50 3.47 -22.43
C GLY A 133 -9.46 3.39 -23.56
N VAL A 134 -8.20 3.13 -23.25
CA VAL A 134 -7.07 3.10 -24.18
C VAL A 134 -6.08 1.99 -23.83
N ASP A 135 -5.15 1.69 -24.70
CA ASP A 135 -3.98 0.85 -24.40
C ASP A 135 -3.02 1.56 -23.43
N ALA A 136 -2.19 0.80 -22.72
CA ALA A 136 -1.26 1.32 -21.71
C ALA A 136 -0.35 2.44 -22.22
N SER A 137 0.07 2.38 -23.48
CA SER A 137 0.92 3.40 -24.11
C SER A 137 0.26 4.79 -24.24
N LYS A 138 -1.05 4.88 -24.06
CA LYS A 138 -1.82 6.13 -24.15
C LYS A 138 -2.40 6.58 -22.80
N VAL A 139 -2.14 5.86 -21.74
CA VAL A 139 -2.66 6.17 -20.38
C VAL A 139 -2.24 7.56 -19.94
N ILE A 140 -0.97 7.93 -20.16
CA ILE A 140 -0.43 9.26 -19.83
C ILE A 140 -1.27 10.35 -20.52
N ASP A 141 -1.56 10.21 -21.80
CA ASP A 141 -2.30 11.22 -22.57
C ASP A 141 -3.76 11.36 -22.09
N VAL A 142 -4.39 10.24 -21.73
CA VAL A 142 -5.74 10.27 -21.15
C VAL A 142 -5.73 10.95 -19.78
N GLN A 143 -4.79 10.62 -18.91
CA GLN A 143 -4.67 11.26 -17.59
C GLN A 143 -4.32 12.75 -17.69
N SER A 144 -3.53 13.13 -18.69
CA SER A 144 -3.19 14.54 -18.95
C SER A 144 -4.41 15.39 -19.27
N LEU A 145 -5.39 14.83 -19.96
CA LEU A 145 -6.66 15.50 -20.27
C LEU A 145 -7.65 15.42 -19.13
N ALA A 146 -7.82 14.23 -18.54
CA ALA A 146 -8.80 14.00 -17.49
C ALA A 146 -8.41 14.61 -16.15
N GLY A 147 -7.11 14.79 -15.92
CA GLY A 147 -6.58 15.15 -14.61
C GLY A 147 -6.70 14.02 -13.60
N ASP A 148 -6.32 14.30 -12.38
CA ASP A 148 -6.48 13.41 -11.24
C ASP A 148 -6.82 14.20 -9.97
N SER A 149 -8.05 14.03 -9.47
CA SER A 149 -8.51 14.73 -8.27
C SER A 149 -7.80 14.26 -7.00
N SER A 150 -7.31 13.01 -6.95
CA SER A 150 -6.61 12.48 -5.77
C SER A 150 -5.22 13.13 -5.60
N ASP A 151 -4.58 13.49 -6.71
CA ASP A 151 -3.25 14.12 -6.74
C ASP A 151 -3.32 15.62 -7.08
N ASN A 152 -4.53 16.15 -7.19
CA ASN A 152 -4.77 17.54 -7.57
C ASN A 152 -4.12 17.89 -8.93
N VAL A 153 -4.14 16.95 -9.87
CA VAL A 153 -3.73 17.21 -11.25
C VAL A 153 -4.87 17.87 -12.02
N PRO A 154 -4.68 19.07 -12.58
CA PRO A 154 -5.80 19.90 -13.04
C PRO A 154 -6.55 19.32 -14.25
N GLY A 155 -5.88 18.66 -15.19
CA GLY A 155 -6.49 18.23 -16.43
C GLY A 155 -7.10 19.39 -17.23
N VAL A 156 -8.00 19.04 -18.14
CA VAL A 156 -8.80 20.01 -18.90
C VAL A 156 -10.23 20.02 -18.33
N PRO A 157 -10.74 21.17 -17.89
CA PRO A 157 -12.07 21.28 -17.26
C PRO A 157 -13.17 20.65 -18.11
N GLY A 158 -14.01 19.79 -17.52
CA GLY A 158 -15.12 19.12 -18.21
C GLY A 158 -14.71 17.95 -19.11
N ILE A 159 -13.44 17.57 -19.16
CA ILE A 159 -12.96 16.38 -19.87
C ILE A 159 -12.63 15.30 -18.84
N GLY A 160 -13.52 14.34 -18.67
CA GLY A 160 -13.25 13.14 -17.86
C GLY A 160 -12.61 12.02 -18.69
N VAL A 161 -12.25 10.92 -18.03
CA VAL A 161 -11.52 9.77 -18.62
C VAL A 161 -12.19 9.28 -19.92
N LYS A 162 -13.50 9.12 -19.95
CA LYS A 162 -14.22 8.62 -21.14
C LYS A 162 -14.04 9.55 -22.36
N THR A 163 -14.23 10.85 -22.15
CA THR A 163 -14.06 11.84 -23.24
C THR A 163 -12.59 11.97 -23.64
N ALA A 164 -11.67 11.92 -22.67
CA ALA A 164 -10.23 11.90 -22.94
C ALA A 164 -9.84 10.71 -23.80
N ALA A 165 -10.33 9.51 -23.47
CA ALA A 165 -10.08 8.30 -24.24
C ALA A 165 -10.61 8.39 -25.68
N GLU A 166 -11.84 8.90 -25.87
CA GLU A 166 -12.41 9.14 -27.20
C GLU A 166 -11.52 10.06 -28.05
N LEU A 167 -11.06 11.17 -27.45
CA LEU A 167 -10.18 12.11 -28.13
C LEU A 167 -8.81 11.50 -28.47
N ILE A 168 -8.17 10.83 -27.50
CA ILE A 168 -6.87 10.21 -27.73
C ILE A 168 -6.94 9.06 -28.73
N ASN A 169 -8.01 8.29 -28.75
CA ASN A 169 -8.20 7.24 -29.76
C ASN A 169 -8.41 7.84 -31.16
N THR A 170 -9.05 9.01 -31.25
CA THR A 170 -9.32 9.69 -32.53
C THR A 170 -8.07 10.37 -33.08
N TYR A 171 -7.36 11.13 -32.26
CA TYR A 171 -6.23 11.96 -32.69
C TYR A 171 -4.86 11.28 -32.50
N GLY A 172 -4.79 10.20 -31.72
CA GLY A 172 -3.60 9.36 -31.52
C GLY A 172 -2.77 9.73 -30.30
N SER A 173 -2.50 11.01 -30.04
CA SER A 173 -1.77 11.51 -28.86
C SER A 173 -2.28 12.87 -28.40
N LEU A 174 -1.86 13.28 -27.20
CA LEU A 174 -2.19 14.61 -26.65
C LEU A 174 -1.67 15.72 -27.55
N GLU A 175 -0.43 15.62 -28.05
CA GLU A 175 0.20 16.65 -28.91
C GLU A 175 -0.63 16.83 -30.18
N LYS A 176 -0.92 15.73 -30.90
CA LYS A 176 -1.72 15.78 -32.12
C LYS A 176 -3.12 16.33 -31.89
N LEU A 177 -3.75 15.97 -30.75
CA LEU A 177 -5.04 16.51 -30.37
C LEU A 177 -4.96 18.02 -30.16
N LEU A 178 -3.96 18.51 -29.42
CA LEU A 178 -3.80 19.93 -29.14
C LEU A 178 -3.48 20.75 -30.40
N ASP A 179 -2.70 20.20 -31.32
CA ASP A 179 -2.38 20.83 -32.61
C ASP A 179 -3.60 20.88 -33.53
N SER A 180 -4.48 19.87 -33.47
CA SER A 180 -5.72 19.80 -34.26
C SER A 180 -6.94 20.29 -33.49
N ALA A 181 -6.78 20.94 -32.35
CA ALA A 181 -7.89 21.33 -31.49
C ALA A 181 -8.90 22.26 -32.23
N GLY A 182 -8.41 23.11 -33.14
CA GLY A 182 -9.23 23.99 -33.97
C GLY A 182 -10.21 23.27 -34.91
N GLU A 183 -9.94 22.01 -35.29
CA GLU A 183 -10.74 21.19 -36.18
C GLU A 183 -11.92 20.46 -35.49
N ILE A 184 -11.96 20.51 -34.17
CA ILE A 184 -13.00 19.83 -33.39
C ILE A 184 -14.36 20.45 -33.66
N LYS A 185 -15.30 19.66 -34.18
CA LYS A 185 -16.63 20.10 -34.60
C LYS A 185 -17.45 20.69 -33.44
N GLN A 186 -17.26 20.17 -32.21
CA GLN A 186 -18.02 20.56 -31.05
C GLN A 186 -17.43 21.85 -30.44
N ASN A 187 -18.08 22.99 -30.69
CA ASN A 187 -17.56 24.32 -30.31
C ASN A 187 -17.07 24.41 -28.88
N LYS A 188 -17.91 24.01 -27.91
CA LYS A 188 -17.55 24.07 -26.48
C LYS A 188 -16.28 23.25 -26.16
N ARG A 189 -16.17 22.07 -26.73
CA ARG A 189 -14.98 21.19 -26.50
C ARG A 189 -13.74 21.78 -27.14
N ARG A 190 -13.87 22.34 -28.34
CA ARG A 190 -12.79 23.02 -29.08
C ARG A 190 -12.25 24.19 -28.25
N GLU A 191 -13.13 25.10 -27.84
CA GLU A 191 -12.78 26.28 -27.03
C GLU A 191 -12.12 25.85 -25.71
N THR A 192 -12.74 24.91 -24.98
CA THR A 192 -12.16 24.40 -23.74
C THR A 192 -10.75 23.84 -23.89
N LEU A 193 -10.46 23.08 -24.97
CA LEU A 193 -9.14 22.54 -25.22
C LEU A 193 -8.12 23.61 -25.58
N ILE A 194 -8.52 24.60 -26.40
CA ILE A 194 -7.65 25.71 -26.77
C ILE A 194 -7.30 26.56 -25.54
N ASP A 195 -8.32 26.93 -24.76
CA ASP A 195 -8.14 27.79 -23.56
C ASP A 195 -7.37 27.13 -22.43
N ASN A 196 -7.35 25.77 -22.37
CA ASN A 196 -6.69 25.03 -21.31
C ASN A 196 -5.52 24.15 -21.82
N LYS A 197 -4.95 24.50 -22.97
CA LYS A 197 -3.77 23.78 -23.54
C LYS A 197 -2.63 23.66 -22.54
N ASP A 198 -2.32 24.76 -21.84
CA ASP A 198 -1.24 24.79 -20.84
C ASP A 198 -1.53 23.86 -19.65
N LYS A 199 -2.78 23.77 -19.22
CA LYS A 199 -3.15 22.83 -18.14
C LYS A 199 -2.96 21.39 -18.56
N ALA A 200 -3.32 21.03 -19.79
CA ALA A 200 -3.08 19.68 -20.31
C ALA A 200 -1.58 19.35 -20.36
N ILE A 201 -0.74 20.30 -20.79
CA ILE A 201 0.72 20.15 -20.84
C ILE A 201 1.32 20.00 -19.45
N ILE A 202 0.87 20.84 -18.48
CA ILE A 202 1.30 20.73 -17.08
C ILE A 202 0.88 19.37 -16.52
N SER A 203 -0.38 18.97 -16.75
CA SER A 203 -0.90 17.68 -16.29
C SER A 203 -0.09 16.52 -16.84
N LYS A 204 0.31 16.57 -18.12
CA LYS A 204 1.20 15.56 -18.71
C LYS A 204 2.52 15.45 -17.96
N LYS A 205 3.13 16.58 -17.59
CA LYS A 205 4.38 16.58 -16.81
C LYS A 205 4.19 15.99 -15.40
N LEU A 206 3.01 16.18 -14.80
CA LEU A 206 2.70 15.69 -13.46
C LEU A 206 2.41 14.18 -13.45
N VAL A 207 1.64 13.67 -14.41
CA VAL A 207 1.25 12.26 -14.45
C VAL A 207 2.32 11.35 -15.06
N THR A 208 3.26 11.89 -15.81
CA THR A 208 4.35 11.10 -16.40
C THR A 208 5.34 10.69 -15.33
N LEU A 209 5.54 9.40 -15.15
CA LEU A 209 6.55 8.88 -14.23
C LEU A 209 7.96 9.08 -14.79
N LYS A 210 8.87 9.53 -13.92
CA LYS A 210 10.29 9.63 -14.24
C LYS A 210 10.89 8.24 -14.34
N ASN A 211 11.56 7.96 -15.44
CA ASN A 211 12.23 6.68 -15.69
C ASN A 211 13.77 6.79 -15.74
N ASP A 212 14.28 7.94 -15.34
CA ASP A 212 15.70 8.32 -15.32
C ASP A 212 16.10 8.97 -13.98
N ALA A 213 15.40 8.65 -12.89
CA ALA A 213 15.77 9.13 -11.55
C ALA A 213 17.20 8.68 -11.20
N PRO A 214 18.00 9.53 -10.49
CA PRO A 214 19.38 9.22 -10.16
C PRO A 214 19.47 8.22 -9.01
N VAL A 215 19.00 6.99 -9.26
CA VAL A 215 19.02 5.91 -8.27
C VAL A 215 20.47 5.48 -8.00
N ASN A 216 20.75 5.22 -6.74
CA ASN A 216 22.11 4.93 -6.23
C ASN A 216 22.34 3.45 -5.90
N ARG A 217 21.33 2.60 -6.12
CA ARG A 217 21.44 1.14 -5.91
C ARG A 217 21.46 0.40 -7.23
N GLU A 218 22.42 -0.49 -7.33
CA GLU A 218 22.55 -1.39 -8.48
C GLU A 218 21.56 -2.56 -8.38
N LEU A 219 21.13 -3.08 -9.55
CA LEU A 219 20.18 -4.18 -9.61
C LEU A 219 20.67 -5.44 -8.88
N ASP A 220 21.96 -5.69 -8.88
CA ASP A 220 22.58 -6.84 -8.21
C ASP A 220 22.41 -6.81 -6.68
N GLU A 221 22.21 -5.64 -6.09
CA GLU A 221 21.92 -5.50 -4.66
C GLU A 221 20.52 -6.02 -4.28
N PHE A 222 19.65 -6.15 -5.27
CA PHE A 222 18.27 -6.64 -5.09
C PHE A 222 18.15 -8.16 -5.16
N LYS A 223 19.24 -8.89 -5.33
CA LYS A 223 19.22 -10.35 -5.28
C LYS A 223 18.58 -10.81 -3.99
N LEU A 224 17.61 -11.72 -4.11
CA LEU A 224 16.98 -12.33 -2.96
C LEU A 224 18.03 -13.08 -2.13
N LYS A 225 18.09 -12.75 -0.86
CA LYS A 225 18.93 -13.40 0.14
C LYS A 225 18.07 -14.32 1.00
N GLU A 226 18.70 -15.27 1.64
CA GLU A 226 18.02 -16.06 2.66
C GLU A 226 17.53 -15.18 3.81
N ILE A 227 16.41 -15.56 4.38
CA ILE A 227 15.84 -14.86 5.53
C ILE A 227 16.72 -15.10 6.74
N ASP A 228 17.13 -14.02 7.39
CA ASP A 228 17.76 -14.05 8.71
C ASP A 228 16.67 -14.34 9.76
N LYS A 229 16.56 -15.63 10.12
CA LYS A 229 15.51 -16.11 11.04
C LYS A 229 15.54 -15.38 12.38
N ASP A 230 16.72 -15.14 12.91
CA ASP A 230 16.87 -14.55 14.23
C ASP A 230 16.40 -13.10 14.25
N LYS A 231 16.74 -12.33 13.21
CA LYS A 231 16.22 -10.96 13.03
C LYS A 231 14.72 -10.92 12.83
N LEU A 232 14.20 -11.81 11.95
CA LEU A 232 12.78 -11.86 11.67
C LEU A 232 11.98 -12.21 12.95
N TYR A 233 12.38 -13.26 13.65
CA TYR A 233 11.65 -13.70 14.85
C TYR A 233 11.74 -12.70 15.99
N LYS A 234 12.89 -12.02 16.14
CA LYS A 234 13.03 -10.92 17.10
C LYS A 234 12.03 -9.82 16.79
N PHE A 235 11.98 -9.35 15.53
CA PHE A 235 11.05 -8.31 15.11
C PHE A 235 9.58 -8.73 15.33
N LEU A 236 9.21 -9.96 14.94
CA LEU A 236 7.83 -10.44 15.09
C LEU A 236 7.41 -10.55 16.57
N ARG A 237 8.35 -10.89 17.48
CA ARG A 237 8.09 -10.89 18.92
C ARG A 237 7.93 -9.46 19.46
N GLU A 238 8.81 -8.55 19.08
CA GLU A 238 8.74 -7.14 19.48
C GLU A 238 7.43 -6.48 19.07
N MET A 239 6.89 -6.88 17.92
CA MET A 239 5.59 -6.41 17.39
C MET A 239 4.40 -7.23 17.91
N GLU A 240 4.62 -8.23 18.76
CA GLU A 240 3.59 -9.16 19.27
C GLU A 240 2.80 -9.89 18.18
N PHE A 241 3.40 -10.09 16.99
CA PHE A 241 2.78 -10.78 15.86
C PHE A 241 2.84 -12.30 16.00
N ASN A 242 2.28 -12.83 17.10
CA ASN A 242 2.41 -14.24 17.51
C ASN A 242 1.97 -15.23 16.42
N ARG A 243 0.84 -14.97 15.74
CA ARG A 243 0.34 -15.82 14.65
C ARG A 243 1.31 -15.85 13.47
N LEU A 244 1.86 -14.70 13.09
CA LEU A 244 2.82 -14.60 12.00
C LEU A 244 4.16 -15.23 12.37
N LEU A 245 4.58 -15.11 13.64
CA LEU A 245 5.77 -15.77 14.16
C LEU A 245 5.64 -17.29 14.07
N SER A 246 4.52 -17.87 14.50
CA SER A 246 4.27 -19.31 14.37
C SER A 246 4.32 -19.78 12.91
N SER A 247 3.71 -19.02 12.01
CA SER A 247 3.75 -19.30 10.56
C SER A 247 5.18 -19.20 10.01
N ALA A 248 5.96 -18.21 10.43
CA ALA A 248 7.33 -18.02 9.99
C ALA A 248 8.25 -19.14 10.51
N ILE A 249 8.08 -19.59 11.76
CA ILE A 249 8.81 -20.75 12.30
C ILE A 249 8.51 -22.01 11.50
N SER A 250 7.23 -22.25 11.17
CA SER A 250 6.83 -23.39 10.33
C SER A 250 7.46 -23.35 8.94
N ALA A 251 7.60 -22.16 8.34
CA ALA A 251 8.12 -21.98 6.98
C ALA A 251 9.66 -21.98 6.91
N TYR A 252 10.33 -21.40 7.91
CA TYR A 252 11.79 -21.14 7.90
C TYR A 252 12.57 -21.98 8.94
N GLY A 253 11.87 -22.74 9.78
CA GLY A 253 12.45 -23.60 10.81
C GLY A 253 12.65 -22.90 12.15
N GLU A 254 13.00 -23.70 13.16
CA GLU A 254 13.20 -23.23 14.53
C GLU A 254 14.33 -22.18 14.64
N PRO A 255 14.18 -21.21 15.57
CA PRO A 255 15.25 -20.26 15.87
C PRO A 255 16.48 -20.95 16.43
N ASN A 256 17.66 -20.35 16.25
CA ASN A 256 18.86 -20.84 16.89
C ASN A 256 18.75 -20.70 18.41
N LEU A 257 19.04 -21.77 19.16
CA LEU A 257 18.91 -21.81 20.62
C LEU A 257 19.74 -20.73 21.35
N ASP A 258 20.85 -20.29 20.76
CA ASP A 258 21.69 -19.23 21.31
C ASP A 258 21.10 -17.83 21.17
N SER A 259 20.17 -17.62 20.23
CA SER A 259 19.49 -16.33 20.02
C SER A 259 18.26 -16.14 20.91
N ILE A 260 17.83 -17.18 21.63
CA ILE A 260 16.68 -17.19 22.54
C ILE A 260 17.06 -16.72 23.96
N LYS A 261 18.23 -16.15 24.17
CA LYS A 261 18.43 -15.40 25.42
C LYS A 261 17.49 -14.19 25.38
N SER A 262 16.28 -14.47 25.82
CA SER A 262 15.23 -13.49 26.05
C SER A 262 15.80 -12.28 26.78
N ASP A 263 15.70 -11.11 26.20
CA ASP A 263 15.57 -9.93 27.02
C ASP A 263 14.44 -10.23 28.02
N PRO A 264 14.65 -10.02 29.32
CA PRO A 264 13.60 -10.29 30.26
C PRO A 264 12.39 -9.47 29.83
N LYS A 265 11.24 -10.13 29.64
CA LYS A 265 9.97 -9.41 29.54
C LYS A 265 10.01 -8.33 30.61
N PRO A 266 9.64 -7.08 30.35
CA PRO A 266 9.35 -6.18 31.42
C PRO A 266 8.34 -6.95 32.29
N LYS A 267 8.79 -7.32 33.48
CA LYS A 267 7.90 -7.81 34.51
C LYS A 267 7.03 -6.62 34.90
N GLY A 268 5.95 -6.40 34.14
CA GLY A 268 4.80 -5.83 34.79
C GLY A 268 4.52 -6.77 35.95
N ASP A 269 4.37 -6.23 37.12
CA ASP A 269 4.01 -6.96 38.35
C ASP A 269 2.61 -7.57 38.25
N GLN A 270 2.37 -8.37 37.19
CA GLN A 270 1.22 -9.24 37.15
C GLN A 270 1.56 -10.43 38.01
N LYS A 271 1.18 -10.33 39.29
CA LYS A 271 1.04 -11.49 40.15
C LYS A 271 0.24 -12.52 39.37
N PRO A 272 0.66 -13.81 39.34
CA PRO A 272 -0.17 -14.83 38.70
C PRO A 272 -1.54 -14.80 39.37
N ILE A 273 -2.58 -14.49 38.58
CA ILE A 273 -3.96 -14.46 39.05
C ILE A 273 -4.27 -15.86 39.59
N SER A 274 -4.49 -15.95 40.89
CA SER A 274 -4.85 -17.20 41.57
C SER A 274 -6.34 -17.44 41.37
N LYS A 275 -6.74 -18.68 41.09
CA LYS A 275 -8.17 -19.03 41.05
C LYS A 275 -8.93 -18.68 42.34
N LYS A 276 -8.22 -18.36 43.44
CA LYS A 276 -8.80 -17.90 44.70
C LYS A 276 -9.27 -16.44 44.66
N ASP A 277 -8.88 -15.70 43.65
CA ASP A 277 -9.20 -14.26 43.53
C ASP A 277 -10.49 -14.03 42.71
N TYR A 278 -11.16 -15.11 42.25
CA TYR A 278 -12.45 -15.02 41.57
C TYR A 278 -13.61 -15.21 42.54
N HIS A 279 -14.57 -14.30 42.52
CA HIS A 279 -15.80 -14.37 43.30
C HIS A 279 -16.97 -14.66 42.40
N LEU A 280 -17.70 -15.74 42.63
CA LEU A 280 -18.94 -16.03 41.95
C LEU A 280 -20.10 -15.36 42.70
N ILE A 281 -20.73 -14.40 42.06
CA ILE A 281 -21.89 -13.68 42.58
C ILE A 281 -23.16 -14.32 42.00
N THR A 282 -24.07 -14.77 42.81
CA THR A 282 -25.37 -15.31 42.43
C THR A 282 -26.54 -14.53 43.05
N ASP A 283 -26.25 -13.64 44.01
CA ASP A 283 -27.23 -12.73 44.59
C ASP A 283 -27.17 -11.37 43.92
N PRO A 284 -28.25 -10.91 43.27
CA PRO A 284 -28.31 -9.59 42.63
C PRO A 284 -27.96 -8.43 43.57
N ASN A 285 -28.22 -8.55 44.88
CA ASN A 285 -27.92 -7.48 45.83
C ASN A 285 -26.42 -7.30 46.11
N GLU A 286 -25.57 -8.25 45.71
CA GLU A 286 -24.12 -8.13 45.82
C GLU A 286 -23.51 -7.40 44.61
N ILE A 287 -24.24 -7.30 43.49
CA ILE A 287 -23.77 -6.67 42.27
C ILE A 287 -23.56 -5.17 42.49
N ASP A 288 -24.43 -4.52 43.24
CA ASP A 288 -24.37 -3.08 43.49
C ASP A 288 -23.04 -2.63 44.05
N LYS A 289 -22.43 -3.44 44.96
CA LYS A 289 -21.12 -3.14 45.55
C LYS A 289 -20.00 -3.15 44.47
N TRP A 290 -20.06 -4.05 43.56
CA TRP A 290 -19.07 -4.17 42.46
C TRP A 290 -19.23 -3.05 41.44
N ILE A 291 -20.47 -2.58 41.24
CA ILE A 291 -20.76 -1.42 40.38
C ILE A 291 -20.21 -0.15 41.06
N GLU A 292 -20.44 0.04 42.35
CA GLU A 292 -19.91 1.18 43.09
C GLU A 292 -18.37 1.18 43.06
N GLU A 293 -17.70 0.04 43.23
CA GLU A 293 -16.25 -0.07 43.17
C GLU A 293 -15.73 0.23 41.77
N ALA A 294 -16.40 -0.22 40.71
CA ALA A 294 -16.07 0.09 39.31
C ALA A 294 -16.24 1.58 39.01
N GLU A 295 -17.29 2.22 39.53
CA GLU A 295 -17.50 3.67 39.37
C GLU A 295 -16.40 4.47 40.10
N GLU A 296 -15.95 4.05 41.27
CA GLU A 296 -14.84 4.68 42.00
C GLU A 296 -13.50 4.52 41.25
N MET A 297 -13.26 3.38 40.61
CA MET A 297 -12.05 3.14 39.81
C MET A 297 -12.05 3.86 38.47
N GLY A 298 -13.23 4.19 37.93
CA GLY A 298 -13.41 4.94 36.66
C GLY A 298 -13.25 4.11 35.39
N GLU A 299 -12.94 2.80 35.49
CA GLU A 299 -12.89 1.86 34.38
C GLU A 299 -13.21 0.43 34.85
N VAL A 300 -13.83 -0.36 33.97
CA VAL A 300 -14.13 -1.76 34.23
C VAL A 300 -14.09 -2.54 32.91
N ALA A 301 -13.51 -3.74 32.94
CA ALA A 301 -13.63 -4.67 31.83
C ALA A 301 -14.84 -5.57 32.05
N ILE A 302 -15.70 -5.69 31.01
CA ILE A 302 -16.92 -6.51 31.04
C ILE A 302 -16.82 -7.55 29.93
N ASP A 303 -17.10 -8.82 30.28
CA ASP A 303 -17.27 -9.89 29.32
C ASP A 303 -18.59 -10.63 29.59
N THR A 304 -19.20 -11.17 28.55
CA THR A 304 -20.53 -11.80 28.63
C THR A 304 -20.53 -13.21 28.05
N GLU A 305 -21.11 -14.15 28.79
CA GLU A 305 -21.35 -15.50 28.34
C GLU A 305 -22.83 -15.65 27.91
N THR A 306 -23.03 -16.17 26.70
CA THR A 306 -24.36 -16.30 26.11
C THR A 306 -24.67 -17.70 25.60
N SER A 307 -25.95 -18.06 25.49
CA SER A 307 -26.41 -19.38 25.02
C SER A 307 -26.21 -19.60 23.51
N SER A 308 -25.98 -18.54 22.73
CA SER A 308 -25.83 -18.58 21.26
C SER A 308 -24.95 -17.48 20.76
N LEU A 309 -24.32 -17.65 19.57
CA LEU A 309 -23.60 -16.61 18.84
C LEU A 309 -24.56 -15.65 18.09
N ASP A 310 -25.82 -15.97 17.96
CA ASP A 310 -26.84 -15.10 17.37
C ASP A 310 -27.35 -14.10 18.42
N PRO A 311 -27.03 -12.81 18.33
CA PRO A 311 -27.37 -11.79 19.33
C PRO A 311 -28.89 -11.57 19.47
N HIS A 312 -29.69 -12.01 18.50
CA HIS A 312 -31.17 -11.91 18.54
C HIS A 312 -31.84 -13.09 19.20
N GLN A 313 -31.11 -14.20 19.44
CA GLN A 313 -31.63 -15.43 20.02
C GLN A 313 -30.86 -15.88 21.27
N ALA A 314 -29.81 -15.15 21.62
CA ALA A 314 -28.97 -15.49 22.73
C ALA A 314 -29.54 -15.03 24.07
N ASP A 315 -29.65 -15.95 25.02
CA ASP A 315 -29.90 -15.63 26.42
C ASP A 315 -28.56 -15.32 27.12
N LEU A 316 -28.53 -14.32 27.99
CA LEU A 316 -27.40 -14.01 28.83
C LEU A 316 -27.27 -15.07 29.94
N ILE A 317 -26.14 -15.78 29.98
CA ILE A 317 -25.87 -16.83 30.98
C ILE A 317 -25.04 -16.25 32.13
N GLY A 318 -24.13 -15.38 31.85
CA GLY A 318 -23.24 -14.79 32.86
C GLY A 318 -22.55 -13.53 32.38
N VAL A 319 -22.06 -12.75 33.35
CA VAL A 319 -21.23 -11.56 33.13
C VAL A 319 -20.02 -11.67 34.01
N SER A 320 -18.83 -11.39 33.49
CA SER A 320 -17.62 -11.21 34.28
C SER A 320 -17.21 -9.75 34.29
N LEU A 321 -16.77 -9.27 35.44
CA LEU A 321 -16.26 -7.92 35.68
C LEU A 321 -14.83 -8.01 36.21
N SER A 322 -13.93 -7.14 35.73
CA SER A 322 -12.57 -7.03 36.25
C SER A 322 -12.00 -5.63 36.11
#